data_a226c1f24511464dbc5025b9c896264e
#
_entry.id   a226c1f24511464dbc5025b9c896264e
#
_cell.length_a   1.000
_cell.length_b   1.000
_cell.length_c   1.000
_cell.angle_alpha   90.00
_cell.angle_beta   90.00
_cell.angle_gamma   90.00
#
_symmetry.space_group_name_H-M   'P 1'
#
loop_
_entity.id
_entity.type
_entity.pdbx_description
1 polymer ?
#
loop_
_entity_poly.entity_id
_entity_poly.type
_entity_poly.pdbx_seq_one_letter_code
_entity_poly.pdbx_strand_id
1 'polypeptide(L)'
;MERYEISSDSASSDLIPLALAVHAVLGGLSVTIRSQNHRGVQIEDGKVKSRDYTGPILEQVLADNITIRTQPKAGEYKSVPVIVTPIQNSKGSAIAAIGVVDVTGIFDLADLMSQQSQIISQLRYCPVPLKAAHRSYKEAIKAQKTA
;
A
#
# COMPACT_ATOMS: atom_id res chain seq x y z
N MET A 1 -8.25 -4.48 -28.72
CA MET A 1 -7.60 -3.87 -27.55
C MET A 1 -8.29 -4.37 -26.29
N GLU A 2 -7.51 -4.87 -25.35
CA GLU A 2 -8.07 -5.27 -24.08
C GLU A 2 -8.44 -4.03 -23.29
N ARG A 3 -9.49 -4.15 -22.52
CA ARG A 3 -9.98 -3.04 -21.72
C ARG A 3 -10.23 -3.54 -20.30
N TYR A 4 -9.77 -2.76 -19.34
CA TYR A 4 -9.97 -3.03 -17.92
C TYR A 4 -10.69 -1.83 -17.31
N GLU A 5 -11.60 -2.10 -16.41
CA GLU A 5 -12.42 -1.03 -15.85
C GLU A 5 -12.37 -1.08 -14.34
N ILE A 6 -12.16 0.06 -13.73
CA ILE A 6 -12.19 0.17 -12.27
C ILE A 6 -13.49 0.88 -11.90
N SER A 7 -14.38 0.13 -11.31
CA SER A 7 -15.68 0.64 -10.89
C SER A 7 -16.17 -0.14 -9.67
N SER A 8 -17.30 0.24 -9.14
CA SER A 8 -17.92 -0.49 -8.04
C SER A 8 -18.28 -1.92 -8.42
N ASP A 9 -18.43 -2.18 -9.70
CA ASP A 9 -18.83 -3.49 -10.21
C ASP A 9 -17.69 -4.25 -10.91
N SER A 10 -16.47 -3.82 -10.73
CA SER A 10 -15.33 -4.51 -11.36
C SER A 10 -15.22 -5.94 -10.89
N ALA A 11 -15.03 -6.84 -11.83
CA ALA A 11 -14.78 -8.24 -11.52
C ALA A 11 -13.29 -8.44 -11.22
N SER A 12 -12.95 -9.61 -10.72
CA SER A 12 -11.56 -9.95 -10.44
C SER A 12 -10.68 -9.74 -11.66
N SER A 13 -11.17 -10.13 -12.84
CA SER A 13 -10.39 -10.01 -14.07
C SER A 13 -10.01 -8.58 -14.41
N ASP A 14 -10.82 -7.60 -14.01
CA ASP A 14 -10.51 -6.20 -14.24
C ASP A 14 -9.40 -5.72 -13.32
N LEU A 15 -9.28 -6.33 -12.15
CA LEU A 15 -8.39 -5.85 -11.10
C LEU A 15 -7.04 -6.55 -11.10
N ILE A 16 -6.93 -7.70 -11.74
CA ILE A 16 -5.68 -8.48 -11.76
C ILE A 16 -4.48 -7.69 -12.29
N PRO A 17 -4.56 -7.01 -13.43
CA PRO A 17 -3.38 -6.29 -13.91
C PRO A 17 -2.88 -5.23 -12.94
N LEU A 18 -3.81 -4.51 -12.31
CA LEU A 18 -3.44 -3.50 -11.34
C LEU A 18 -2.81 -4.15 -10.09
N ALA A 19 -3.42 -5.22 -9.60
CA ALA A 19 -2.91 -5.90 -8.42
C ALA A 19 -1.52 -6.48 -8.65
N LEU A 20 -1.28 -7.06 -9.81
CA LEU A 20 0.03 -7.59 -10.15
C LEU A 20 1.08 -6.50 -10.24
N ALA A 21 0.72 -5.35 -10.81
CA ALA A 21 1.65 -4.23 -10.91
C ALA A 21 2.01 -3.68 -9.52
N VAL A 22 1.03 -3.54 -8.65
CA VAL A 22 1.28 -3.06 -7.29
C VAL A 22 2.15 -4.06 -6.52
N HIS A 23 1.86 -5.35 -6.68
CA HIS A 23 2.64 -6.43 -6.07
C HIS A 23 4.13 -6.34 -6.49
N ALA A 24 4.36 -6.11 -7.77
CA ALA A 24 5.71 -5.98 -8.30
C ALA A 24 6.41 -4.73 -7.77
N VAL A 25 5.71 -3.60 -7.73
CA VAL A 25 6.26 -2.35 -7.22
C VAL A 25 6.66 -2.49 -5.76
N LEU A 26 5.91 -3.26 -5.00
CA LEU A 26 6.16 -3.46 -3.58
C LEU A 26 7.16 -4.58 -3.28
N GLY A 27 7.82 -5.07 -4.31
CA GLY A 27 8.86 -6.08 -4.09
C GLY A 27 8.33 -7.45 -3.71
N GLY A 28 7.10 -7.74 -4.07
CA GLY A 28 6.52 -9.06 -3.81
C GLY A 28 5.68 -9.19 -2.56
N LEU A 29 5.36 -8.08 -1.91
CA LEU A 29 4.45 -8.14 -0.77
C LEU A 29 3.06 -8.55 -1.24
N SER A 30 2.35 -9.31 -0.43
CA SER A 30 1.01 -9.76 -0.76
C SER A 30 0.07 -8.58 -0.98
N VAL A 31 -0.74 -8.65 -2.00
CA VAL A 31 -1.70 -7.61 -2.35
C VAL A 31 -3.07 -8.21 -2.50
N THR A 32 -4.06 -7.54 -1.95
CA THR A 32 -5.47 -7.91 -2.14
C THR A 32 -6.21 -6.69 -2.66
N ILE A 33 -7.21 -6.92 -3.51
CA ILE A 33 -7.99 -5.82 -4.07
C ILE A 33 -9.37 -6.37 -4.41
N ARG A 34 -10.40 -5.59 -4.12
CA ARG A 34 -11.76 -5.95 -4.54
C ARG A 34 -12.57 -4.70 -4.83
N SER A 35 -13.59 -4.85 -5.67
CA SER A 35 -14.55 -3.78 -5.91
C SER A 35 -15.61 -3.78 -4.80
N GLN A 36 -16.43 -2.75 -4.80
CA GLN A 36 -17.50 -2.61 -3.80
C GLN A 36 -18.47 -3.80 -3.84
N ASN A 37 -18.86 -4.20 -5.04
CA ASN A 37 -19.95 -5.16 -5.22
C ASN A 37 -19.51 -6.59 -5.53
N HIS A 38 -18.23 -6.82 -5.73
CA HIS A 38 -17.74 -8.15 -6.07
C HIS A 38 -16.51 -8.51 -5.27
N ARG A 39 -16.34 -9.78 -5.01
CA ARG A 39 -15.11 -10.28 -4.39
C ARG A 39 -13.97 -10.10 -5.38
N GLY A 40 -12.78 -10.05 -4.87
CA GLY A 40 -11.65 -9.62 -5.67
C GLY A 40 -10.53 -10.64 -5.80
N VAL A 41 -9.32 -10.14 -5.75
CA VAL A 41 -8.12 -10.89 -6.09
C VAL A 41 -7.14 -10.86 -4.94
N GLN A 42 -6.42 -11.95 -4.77
CA GLN A 42 -5.31 -12.05 -3.84
C GLN A 42 -4.07 -12.44 -4.64
N ILE A 43 -3.01 -11.68 -4.48
CA ILE A 43 -1.75 -11.90 -5.18
C ILE A 43 -0.68 -12.25 -4.15
N GLU A 44 -0.01 -13.37 -4.37
CA GLU A 44 1.13 -13.79 -3.55
C GLU A 44 2.14 -14.50 -4.44
N ASP A 45 3.40 -14.34 -4.14
CA ASP A 45 4.49 -15.02 -4.85
C ASP A 45 4.44 -14.82 -6.37
N GLY A 46 4.08 -13.63 -6.80
CA GLY A 46 4.04 -13.28 -8.21
C GLY A 46 2.85 -13.85 -8.98
N LYS A 47 1.90 -14.44 -8.28
CA LYS A 47 0.78 -15.12 -8.93
C LYS A 47 -0.54 -14.74 -8.32
N VAL A 48 -1.60 -14.94 -9.08
CA VAL A 48 -2.96 -14.82 -8.56
C VAL A 48 -3.24 -16.05 -7.70
N LYS A 49 -3.32 -15.85 -6.41
CA LYS A 49 -3.61 -16.94 -5.47
C LYS A 49 -5.10 -17.22 -5.40
N SER A 50 -5.92 -16.20 -5.48
CA SER A 50 -7.37 -16.34 -5.44
C SER A 50 -8.01 -15.28 -6.33
N ARG A 51 -9.09 -15.66 -7.01
CA ARG A 51 -9.88 -14.75 -7.82
C ARG A 51 -11.24 -14.47 -7.17
N ASP A 52 -11.44 -14.95 -5.95
CA ASP A 52 -12.68 -14.78 -5.23
C ASP A 52 -12.40 -14.43 -3.78
N TYR A 53 -11.55 -13.42 -3.60
CA TYR A 53 -11.06 -13.05 -2.29
C TYR A 53 -11.84 -11.89 -1.68
N THR A 54 -12.09 -12.00 -0.39
CA THR A 54 -12.49 -10.86 0.43
C THR A 54 -11.92 -11.05 1.83
N GLY A 55 -11.85 -9.98 2.58
CA GLY A 55 -11.37 -10.02 3.95
C GLY A 55 -12.06 -8.96 4.77
N PRO A 56 -12.01 -9.11 6.09
CA PRO A 56 -12.75 -8.21 6.98
C PRO A 56 -12.30 -6.75 6.89
N ILE A 57 -11.01 -6.51 6.68
CA ILE A 57 -10.52 -5.14 6.62
C ILE A 57 -10.87 -4.51 5.28
N LEU A 58 -10.81 -5.27 4.18
CA LEU A 58 -11.27 -4.77 2.89
C LEU A 58 -12.74 -4.34 2.97
N GLU A 59 -13.55 -5.16 3.60
CA GLU A 59 -14.97 -4.86 3.73
C GLU A 59 -15.20 -3.64 4.61
N GLN A 60 -14.43 -3.51 5.67
CA GLN A 60 -14.54 -2.35 6.55
C GLN A 60 -14.12 -1.07 5.85
N VAL A 61 -13.05 -1.11 5.08
CA VAL A 61 -12.58 0.04 4.32
C VAL A 61 -13.61 0.47 3.28
N LEU A 62 -14.25 -0.51 2.64
CA LEU A 62 -15.31 -0.19 1.67
C LEU A 62 -16.52 0.45 2.36
N ALA A 63 -16.87 0.00 3.55
CA ALA A 63 -18.00 0.56 4.28
C ALA A 63 -17.70 1.94 4.83
N ASP A 64 -16.51 2.12 5.41
CA ASP A 64 -16.17 3.35 6.11
C ASP A 64 -15.46 4.37 5.22
N ASN A 65 -14.97 3.96 4.07
CA ASN A 65 -14.30 4.82 3.11
C ASN A 65 -13.10 5.55 3.70
N ILE A 66 -12.31 4.84 4.51
CA ILE A 66 -11.11 5.37 5.14
C ILE A 66 -9.99 4.36 5.04
N THR A 67 -8.75 4.83 5.09
CA THR A 67 -7.58 3.96 5.14
C THR A 67 -7.45 3.39 6.54
N ILE A 68 -7.21 2.09 6.63
CA ILE A 68 -7.03 1.39 7.90
C ILE A 68 -5.66 0.72 7.91
N ARG A 69 -4.93 0.90 8.99
CA ARG A 69 -3.67 0.22 9.25
C ARG A 69 -3.87 -0.58 10.51
N THR A 70 -3.75 -1.88 10.40
CA THR A 70 -4.09 -2.73 11.54
C THR A 70 -3.53 -4.13 11.38
N GLN A 71 -3.61 -4.90 12.46
CA GLN A 71 -3.43 -6.34 12.41
C GLN A 71 -4.82 -6.96 12.51
N PRO A 72 -5.33 -7.58 11.45
CA PRO A 72 -6.68 -8.14 11.50
C PRO A 72 -6.81 -9.17 12.59
N LYS A 73 -7.99 -9.23 13.19
CA LYS A 73 -8.29 -10.20 14.24
C LYS A 73 -8.91 -11.48 13.69
N ALA A 74 -9.21 -11.49 12.41
CA ALA A 74 -9.84 -12.63 11.75
C ALA A 74 -9.41 -12.66 10.28
N GLY A 75 -9.70 -13.76 9.62
CA GLY A 75 -9.40 -13.90 8.19
C GLY A 75 -8.01 -14.48 7.95
N GLU A 76 -7.64 -14.53 6.69
CA GLU A 76 -6.38 -15.15 6.29
C GLU A 76 -5.17 -14.39 6.80
N TYR A 77 -5.28 -13.08 6.96
CA TYR A 77 -4.16 -12.25 7.43
C TYR A 77 -4.25 -11.93 8.92
N LYS A 78 -4.88 -12.82 9.69
CA LYS A 78 -5.00 -12.64 11.12
C LYS A 78 -3.61 -12.41 11.73
N SER A 79 -3.50 -11.35 12.52
CA SER A 79 -2.28 -10.96 13.23
C SER A 79 -1.14 -10.52 12.33
N VAL A 80 -1.38 -10.29 11.05
CA VAL A 80 -0.38 -9.79 10.12
C VAL A 80 -0.65 -8.31 9.89
N PRO A 81 0.34 -7.43 10.00
CA PRO A 81 0.13 -6.01 9.75
C PRO A 81 -0.29 -5.76 8.31
N VAL A 82 -1.35 -5.00 8.12
CA VAL A 82 -1.84 -4.67 6.79
C VAL A 82 -2.18 -3.19 6.70
N ILE A 83 -2.10 -2.65 5.49
CA ILE A 83 -2.62 -1.33 5.15
C ILE A 83 -3.67 -1.58 4.09
N VAL A 84 -4.86 -1.05 4.30
CA VAL A 84 -5.94 -1.16 3.31
C VAL A 84 -6.50 0.24 3.10
N THR A 85 -6.67 0.61 1.85
CA THR A 85 -7.16 1.94 1.50
C THR A 85 -8.27 1.83 0.47
N PRO A 86 -9.25 2.75 0.50
CA PRO A 86 -10.27 2.74 -0.53
C PRO A 86 -9.74 3.35 -1.82
N ILE A 87 -10.21 2.83 -2.93
CA ILE A 87 -10.04 3.46 -4.24
C ILE A 87 -11.30 4.26 -4.44
N GLN A 88 -11.14 5.56 -4.59
CA GLN A 88 -12.28 6.48 -4.63
C GLN A 88 -12.50 7.01 -6.03
N ASN A 89 -13.77 7.28 -6.37
CA ASN A 89 -14.09 7.94 -7.62
C ASN A 89 -13.90 9.46 -7.47
N SER A 90 -14.21 10.20 -8.50
CA SER A 90 -14.00 11.66 -8.50
C SER A 90 -14.84 12.38 -7.45
N LYS A 91 -15.86 11.73 -6.94
CA LYS A 91 -16.72 12.31 -5.89
C LYS A 91 -16.28 11.89 -4.49
N GLY A 92 -15.21 11.13 -4.39
CA GLY A 92 -14.71 10.67 -3.10
C GLY A 92 -15.39 9.44 -2.53
N SER A 93 -16.21 8.76 -3.32
CA SER A 93 -16.89 7.56 -2.86
C SER A 93 -16.01 6.33 -3.10
N ALA A 94 -15.99 5.41 -2.16
CA ALA A 94 -15.22 4.19 -2.30
C ALA A 94 -15.85 3.28 -3.34
N ILE A 95 -15.11 2.95 -4.38
CA ILE A 95 -15.58 2.02 -5.41
C ILE A 95 -14.85 0.69 -5.32
N ALA A 96 -13.71 0.67 -4.68
CA ALA A 96 -12.91 -0.53 -4.49
C ALA A 96 -12.03 -0.31 -3.27
N ALA A 97 -11.32 -1.35 -2.85
CA ALA A 97 -10.33 -1.24 -1.80
C ALA A 97 -9.14 -2.10 -2.16
N ILE A 98 -7.96 -1.62 -1.79
CA ILE A 98 -6.72 -2.35 -2.02
C ILE A 98 -5.98 -2.47 -0.69
N GLY A 99 -5.44 -3.64 -0.44
CA GLY A 99 -4.69 -3.91 0.78
C GLY A 99 -3.35 -4.51 0.49
N VAL A 100 -2.38 -4.19 1.33
CA VAL A 100 -1.04 -4.73 1.24
C VAL A 100 -0.66 -5.27 2.60
N VAL A 101 -0.06 -6.45 2.61
CA VAL A 101 0.50 -7.02 3.83
C VAL A 101 1.85 -6.38 4.06
N ASP A 102 2.05 -5.84 5.24
CA ASP A 102 3.30 -5.19 5.58
C ASP A 102 4.12 -6.09 6.50
N VAL A 103 4.75 -7.07 5.91
CA VAL A 103 5.59 -7.99 6.68
C VAL A 103 6.99 -7.44 6.93
N THR A 104 7.30 -6.26 6.37
CA THR A 104 8.63 -5.68 6.50
C THR A 104 8.70 -4.56 7.52
N GLY A 105 7.57 -4.18 8.11
CA GLY A 105 7.54 -3.10 9.06
C GLY A 105 7.58 -1.72 8.43
N ILE A 106 7.03 -1.59 7.23
CA ILE A 106 7.01 -0.30 6.54
C ILE A 106 6.34 0.77 7.39
N PHE A 107 5.36 0.40 8.20
CA PHE A 107 4.75 1.36 9.11
C PHE A 107 5.77 1.95 10.06
N ASP A 108 6.57 1.07 10.67
CA ASP A 108 7.58 1.51 11.63
C ASP A 108 8.64 2.34 10.93
N LEU A 109 8.98 1.97 9.71
CA LEU A 109 9.93 2.72 8.94
C LEU A 109 9.37 4.10 8.60
N ALA A 110 8.09 4.17 8.25
CA ALA A 110 7.47 5.44 7.95
C ALA A 110 7.43 6.34 9.19
N ASP A 111 7.12 5.77 10.33
CA ASP A 111 7.13 6.51 11.58
C ASP A 111 8.53 7.01 11.92
N LEU A 112 9.50 6.14 11.79
CA LEU A 112 10.87 6.50 12.04
C LEU A 112 11.32 7.63 11.11
N MET A 113 10.96 7.54 9.86
CA MET A 113 11.34 8.56 8.89
C MET A 113 10.59 9.86 9.10
N SER A 114 9.36 9.80 9.58
CA SER A 114 8.62 11.01 9.83
C SER A 114 9.20 11.77 11.03
N GLN A 115 9.82 11.08 11.94
CA GLN A 115 10.52 11.72 13.05
C GLN A 115 11.84 12.32 12.60
N GLN A 116 12.31 11.97 11.43
CA GLN A 116 13.56 12.46 10.89
C GLN A 116 13.28 13.23 9.63
N SER A 117 12.63 14.37 9.82
CA SER A 117 12.18 15.17 8.69
C SER A 117 13.26 15.51 7.68
N GLN A 118 14.49 15.60 8.14
CA GLN A 118 15.60 15.87 7.22
C GLN A 118 15.79 14.73 6.24
N ILE A 119 15.64 13.48 6.69
CA ILE A 119 15.77 12.34 5.81
C ILE A 119 14.65 12.37 4.80
N ILE A 120 13.46 12.70 5.26
CA ILE A 120 12.31 12.78 4.37
C ILE A 120 12.50 13.86 3.33
N SER A 121 13.00 14.99 3.73
CA SER A 121 13.32 16.05 2.78
C SER A 121 14.32 15.58 1.76
N GLN A 122 15.30 14.85 2.23
CA GLN A 122 16.33 14.34 1.35
C GLN A 122 15.75 13.37 0.32
N LEU A 123 14.86 12.52 0.76
CA LEU A 123 14.23 11.57 -0.15
C LEU A 123 13.38 12.29 -1.18
N ARG A 124 12.82 13.40 -0.85
CA ARG A 124 11.97 14.13 -1.78
C ARG A 124 12.73 14.92 -2.81
N TYR A 125 13.78 15.57 -2.38
CA TYR A 125 14.42 16.53 -3.25
C TYR A 125 15.71 16.06 -3.78
N CYS A 126 16.31 15.17 -3.11
CA CYS A 126 17.63 14.83 -3.45
C CYS A 126 17.83 13.46 -3.16
N PRO A 127 18.19 12.78 -4.07
CA PRO A 127 18.54 11.47 -3.90
C PRO A 127 19.82 11.38 -3.18
N VAL A 128 20.21 12.38 -2.57
CA VAL A 128 21.35 12.32 -1.84
C VAL A 128 21.19 11.27 -0.91
N PRO A 129 22.08 10.58 -0.78
CA PRO A 129 22.08 9.51 0.04
C PRO A 129 21.75 9.84 1.35
N LEU A 130 21.13 9.17 1.82
CA LEU A 130 20.71 9.51 2.97
C LEU A 130 21.35 8.88 4.04
N LYS A 131 22.00 8.74 4.05
CA LYS A 131 22.67 8.83 4.80
C LYS A 131 23.50 8.67 5.15
N ALA A 132 23.52 7.76 4.60
CA ALA A 132 24.51 8.53 4.73
C ALA A 132 24.12 9.26 5.09
N ALA A 133 23.36 8.70 4.88
CA ALA A 133 23.14 9.62 4.63
C ALA A 133 22.63 10.22 5.69
N HIS A 134 22.04 9.55 6.54
CA HIS A 134 21.58 10.48 7.32
C HIS A 134 22.59 10.92 8.17
N ARG A 135 23.37 10.08 8.46
CA ARG A 135 24.33 10.54 9.21
C ARG A 135 25.13 11.33 8.36
N SER A 136 25.51 10.79 7.36
CA SER A 136 26.17 11.58 6.51
C SER A 136 25.22 12.57 6.04
N TYR A 137 23.93 12.28 6.02
CA TYR A 137 23.07 13.32 5.74
C TYR A 137 23.05 14.27 6.86
N LYS A 138 23.01 13.84 8.06
CA LYS A 138 23.11 14.71 9.12
C LYS A 138 24.39 15.38 9.14
N GLU A 139 25.37 14.70 8.80
CA GLU A 139 26.62 15.29 8.71
C GLU A 139 26.67 16.14 7.55
N ALA A 140 26.05 15.73 6.49
CA ALA A 140 25.93 16.54 5.33
C ALA A 140 25.09 17.75 5.64
N ILE A 141 24.02 17.57 6.38
CA ILE A 141 23.23 18.68 6.80
C ILE A 141 24.02 19.55 7.77
N LYS A 142 24.74 18.92 8.62
CA LYS A 142 25.57 19.67 9.51
C LYS A 142 26.58 20.44 8.74
N ALA A 143 27.22 19.80 7.83
CA ALA A 143 28.19 20.43 6.99
C ALA A 143 27.58 21.56 6.19
N GLN A 144 26.34 21.38 5.75
CA GLN A 144 25.64 22.42 5.05
C GLN A 144 25.26 23.58 5.95
N LYS A 145 24.99 23.28 7.18
CA LYS A 145 24.63 24.33 8.10
C LYS A 145 25.83 25.07 8.63
N THR A 146 26.93 24.41 8.64
CA THR A 146 28.15 25.06 9.10
C THR A 146 28.98 25.54 7.94
N ALA A 147 28.66 25.10 6.79
CA ALA A 147 29.39 25.54 5.61
C ALA A 147 28.56 26.50 4.84
#